data_c71dac3e95bec0b7993bf4a742720caa
#
_entry.id   c71dac3e95bec0b7993bf4a742720caa
#
_cell.length_a   1.000
_cell.length_b   1.000
_cell.length_c   1.000
_cell.angle_alpha   90.00
_cell.angle_beta   90.00
_cell.angle_gamma   90.00
#
_symmetry.space_group_name_H-M   'P 1'
#
loop_
_entity.id
_entity.type
_entity.pdbx_description
1 polymer ?
#
loop_
_entity_poly.entity_id
_entity_poly.type
_entity_poly.pdbx_seq_one_letter_code
_entity_poly.pdbx_strand_id
1 'polypeptide(L)'
;MIKLQGCVDQNYMVLGLGRSGMASVGALIASGANVICWDDDEEKRSLASSKGFHIKNTISDFDWQSIDRLIISPGIPHHFPLPHPIIAAAIAAGVLVDNDVGLFFQSVATESWSNFSVRPKIVAVTGSNGKSSTASLLYYILSTLGYKSQLAGNIGRGVLDINPPGNNEIIILELSSYQIEVARTLSPDIAIFTNFSADHLDRHGGLGGYLAAKRRLFAEGCPDYSIIGVGEIAGLNLAQQLSVSVGDESVIRVAIKKPIRKFGWSVSYENGQLLEYRKGRQTNSIDLTKYDNFVGQHSYQNAASAYTACRVLGLSPRKVAEAMKGFNGLAHRSQKIAIFKGITFVNDSKATNVESAMMSLDAHKNIRWICGGQQKDGGLSKLNSVTQSVKRAYIIGLEAEAISRQLNCSTVICNDMKKAVEQATKDASADDVILLAPAASSFDQYDNFEDRGDDFVSQVKRVIEISQKTNST
;
A
#
# COMPACT_ATOMS: atom_id res chain seq x y z
N MET A 1 1.46 10.45 -19.77
CA MET A 1 0.24 9.64 -19.68
C MET A 1 0.34 8.51 -20.69
N ILE A 2 0.00 7.30 -20.28
CA ILE A 2 0.02 6.12 -21.15
C ILE A 2 -1.06 6.25 -22.24
N LYS A 3 -0.78 5.76 -23.45
CA LYS A 3 -1.77 5.63 -24.52
C LYS A 3 -2.45 4.27 -24.41
N LEU A 4 -3.78 4.25 -24.28
CA LEU A 4 -4.56 3.04 -24.16
C LEU A 4 -4.83 2.43 -25.54
N GLN A 5 -4.80 1.11 -25.63
CA GLN A 5 -5.07 0.36 -26.86
C GLN A 5 -6.56 -0.07 -26.91
N GLY A 6 -7.13 -0.09 -28.13
CA GLY A 6 -8.50 -0.56 -28.37
C GLY A 6 -9.59 0.35 -27.82
N CYS A 7 -9.31 1.65 -27.60
CA CYS A 7 -10.28 2.61 -27.06
C CYS A 7 -10.84 3.60 -28.11
N VAL A 8 -10.29 3.60 -29.31
CA VAL A 8 -10.71 4.56 -30.36
C VAL A 8 -12.18 4.36 -30.71
N ASP A 9 -12.92 5.45 -30.73
CA ASP A 9 -14.36 5.51 -31.04
C ASP A 9 -15.27 4.70 -30.09
N GLN A 10 -14.72 4.13 -29.00
CA GLN A 10 -15.49 3.46 -27.96
C GLN A 10 -16.05 4.47 -26.96
N ASN A 11 -17.23 4.18 -26.41
CA ASN A 11 -17.92 5.03 -25.45
C ASN A 11 -17.71 4.54 -24.02
N TYR A 12 -17.01 5.32 -23.25
CA TYR A 12 -16.71 5.03 -21.85
C TYR A 12 -17.49 5.95 -20.92
N MET A 13 -17.96 5.38 -19.82
CA MET A 13 -18.39 6.15 -18.67
C MET A 13 -17.33 6.00 -17.56
N VAL A 14 -16.93 7.11 -16.93
CA VAL A 14 -16.04 7.10 -15.76
C VAL A 14 -16.83 7.55 -14.54
N LEU A 15 -16.88 6.68 -13.53
CA LEU A 15 -17.53 6.89 -12.24
C LEU A 15 -16.50 7.12 -11.14
N GLY A 16 -16.58 8.28 -10.50
CA GLY A 16 -15.62 8.74 -9.50
C GLY A 16 -14.49 9.55 -10.11
N LEU A 17 -14.43 10.83 -9.76
CA LEU A 17 -13.50 11.84 -10.32
C LEU A 17 -12.39 12.23 -9.33
N GLY A 18 -12.00 11.30 -8.47
CA GLY A 18 -10.76 11.39 -7.69
C GLY A 18 -9.52 11.20 -8.57
N ARG A 19 -8.35 11.05 -7.96
CA ARG A 19 -7.06 10.94 -8.67
C ARG A 19 -7.07 9.88 -9.79
N SER A 20 -7.51 8.64 -9.49
CA SER A 20 -7.58 7.56 -10.50
C SER A 20 -8.57 7.83 -11.61
N GLY A 21 -9.77 8.35 -11.26
CA GLY A 21 -10.80 8.65 -12.26
C GLY A 21 -10.38 9.76 -13.21
N MET A 22 -9.83 10.86 -12.70
CA MET A 22 -9.32 11.96 -13.54
C MET A 22 -8.20 11.49 -14.49
N ALA A 23 -7.31 10.61 -14.01
CA ALA A 23 -6.27 10.00 -14.84
C ALA A 23 -6.88 9.10 -15.92
N SER A 24 -7.93 8.33 -15.58
CA SER A 24 -8.65 7.47 -16.53
C SER A 24 -9.33 8.28 -17.62
N VAL A 25 -10.02 9.36 -17.27
CA VAL A 25 -10.66 10.28 -18.25
C VAL A 25 -9.63 10.83 -19.21
N GLY A 26 -8.53 11.37 -18.68
CA GLY A 26 -7.46 11.94 -19.51
C GLY A 26 -6.83 10.91 -20.45
N ALA A 27 -6.53 9.70 -19.95
CA ALA A 27 -5.93 8.64 -20.75
C ALA A 27 -6.87 8.12 -21.86
N LEU A 28 -8.16 7.96 -21.56
CA LEU A 28 -9.18 7.53 -22.52
C LEU A 28 -9.36 8.56 -23.63
N ILE A 29 -9.53 9.84 -23.29
CA ILE A 29 -9.67 10.93 -24.28
C ILE A 29 -8.40 11.03 -25.16
N ALA A 30 -7.21 10.98 -24.54
CA ALA A 30 -5.95 11.00 -25.29
C ALA A 30 -5.77 9.79 -26.22
N SER A 31 -6.53 8.73 -25.97
CA SER A 31 -6.52 7.49 -26.78
C SER A 31 -7.67 7.43 -27.81
N GLY A 32 -8.43 8.52 -27.98
CA GLY A 32 -9.50 8.64 -28.97
C GLY A 32 -10.85 8.03 -28.55
N ALA A 33 -11.07 7.84 -27.26
CA ALA A 33 -12.37 7.39 -26.73
C ALA A 33 -13.35 8.55 -26.55
N ASN A 34 -14.64 8.28 -26.65
CA ASN A 34 -15.72 9.15 -26.20
C ASN A 34 -15.94 8.91 -24.71
N VAL A 35 -15.81 9.94 -23.87
CA VAL A 35 -15.87 9.78 -22.42
C VAL A 35 -16.93 10.68 -21.81
N ILE A 36 -17.81 10.10 -21.03
CA ILE A 36 -18.71 10.80 -20.12
C ILE A 36 -18.33 10.51 -18.67
N CYS A 37 -18.55 11.46 -17.77
CA CYS A 37 -18.07 11.39 -16.40
C CYS A 37 -19.19 11.63 -15.39
N TRP A 38 -19.04 11.00 -14.21
CA TRP A 38 -19.87 11.27 -13.04
C TRP A 38 -19.09 11.11 -11.73
N ASP A 39 -19.43 11.92 -10.77
CA ASP A 39 -19.07 11.76 -9.34
C ASP A 39 -20.27 12.28 -8.52
N ASP A 40 -20.55 11.70 -7.37
CA ASP A 40 -21.62 12.18 -6.48
C ASP A 40 -21.30 13.54 -5.87
N ASP A 41 -20.01 13.85 -5.76
CA ASP A 41 -19.47 15.12 -5.26
C ASP A 41 -19.56 16.19 -6.36
N GLU A 42 -20.32 17.24 -6.09
CA GLU A 42 -20.52 18.35 -7.02
C GLU A 42 -19.25 19.17 -7.30
N GLU A 43 -18.38 19.33 -6.29
CA GLU A 43 -17.11 20.04 -6.46
C GLU A 43 -16.19 19.32 -7.44
N LYS A 44 -16.12 17.98 -7.34
CA LYS A 44 -15.36 17.17 -8.28
C LYS A 44 -15.93 17.21 -9.70
N ARG A 45 -17.26 17.20 -9.84
CA ARG A 45 -17.90 17.39 -11.15
C ARG A 45 -17.57 18.76 -11.75
N SER A 46 -17.63 19.82 -10.94
CA SER A 46 -17.31 21.19 -11.35
C SER A 46 -15.83 21.31 -11.76
N LEU A 47 -14.92 20.72 -10.98
CA LEU A 47 -13.49 20.67 -11.31
C LEU A 47 -13.22 19.92 -12.62
N ALA A 48 -13.87 18.79 -12.85
CA ALA A 48 -13.74 18.03 -14.09
C ALA A 48 -14.30 18.79 -15.29
N SER A 49 -15.46 19.46 -15.14
CA SER A 49 -16.05 20.33 -16.15
C SER A 49 -15.13 21.49 -16.51
N SER A 50 -14.48 22.13 -15.53
CA SER A 50 -13.53 23.22 -15.77
C SER A 50 -12.30 22.77 -16.58
N LYS A 51 -11.99 21.47 -16.59
CA LYS A 51 -10.94 20.86 -17.42
C LYS A 51 -11.44 20.42 -18.80
N GLY A 52 -12.70 20.74 -19.15
CA GLY A 52 -13.30 20.42 -20.43
C GLY A 52 -13.82 18.97 -20.53
N PHE A 53 -13.98 18.25 -19.43
CA PHE A 53 -14.52 16.90 -19.44
C PHE A 53 -16.06 16.93 -19.54
N HIS A 54 -16.64 15.99 -20.26
CA HIS A 54 -18.09 15.90 -20.46
C HIS A 54 -18.77 15.27 -19.24
N ILE A 55 -19.45 16.08 -18.45
CA ILE A 55 -20.19 15.67 -17.26
C ILE A 55 -21.68 15.56 -17.59
N LYS A 56 -22.34 14.48 -17.20
CA LYS A 56 -23.80 14.38 -17.22
C LYS A 56 -24.42 15.13 -16.05
N ASN A 57 -25.62 15.67 -16.26
CA ASN A 57 -26.30 16.47 -15.25
C ASN A 57 -27.03 15.60 -14.22
N THR A 58 -27.60 14.49 -14.65
CA THR A 58 -28.34 13.55 -13.78
C THR A 58 -28.05 12.10 -14.14
N ILE A 59 -28.29 11.19 -13.18
CA ILE A 59 -28.13 9.74 -13.38
C ILE A 59 -29.12 9.20 -14.40
N SER A 60 -30.31 9.80 -14.51
CA SER A 60 -31.36 9.42 -15.49
C SER A 60 -30.94 9.68 -16.93
N ASP A 61 -29.94 10.52 -17.18
CA ASP A 61 -29.55 10.93 -18.54
C ASP A 61 -28.58 9.92 -19.20
N PHE A 62 -28.28 8.79 -18.57
CA PHE A 62 -27.40 7.78 -19.14
C PHE A 62 -28.18 6.85 -20.09
N ASP A 63 -27.78 6.87 -21.34
CA ASP A 63 -28.17 5.86 -22.32
C ASP A 63 -27.21 4.68 -22.24
N TRP A 64 -27.55 3.70 -21.42
CA TRP A 64 -26.71 2.51 -21.19
C TRP A 64 -26.50 1.68 -22.46
N GLN A 65 -27.34 1.77 -23.45
CA GLN A 65 -27.17 1.04 -24.72
C GLN A 65 -26.04 1.61 -25.57
N SER A 66 -25.66 2.87 -25.32
CA SER A 66 -24.58 3.54 -26.01
C SER A 66 -23.22 3.42 -25.28
N ILE A 67 -23.17 2.82 -24.07
CA ILE A 67 -21.96 2.71 -23.24
C ILE A 67 -21.33 1.33 -23.42
N ASP A 68 -20.10 1.30 -23.91
CA ASP A 68 -19.33 0.05 -24.08
C ASP A 68 -18.75 -0.44 -22.76
N ARG A 69 -18.30 0.49 -21.88
CA ARG A 69 -17.67 0.13 -20.61
C ARG A 69 -17.80 1.22 -19.54
N LEU A 70 -18.05 0.80 -18.32
CA LEU A 70 -18.01 1.62 -17.11
C LEU A 70 -16.68 1.45 -16.39
N ILE A 71 -15.93 2.54 -16.23
CA ILE A 71 -14.68 2.58 -15.47
C ILE A 71 -14.96 3.19 -14.10
N ILE A 72 -14.62 2.48 -13.02
CA ILE A 72 -14.91 2.92 -11.66
C ILE A 72 -13.63 3.22 -10.86
N SER A 73 -13.69 4.25 -10.01
CA SER A 73 -12.65 4.53 -9.03
C SER A 73 -12.66 3.50 -7.90
N PRO A 74 -11.49 3.10 -7.34
CA PRO A 74 -11.40 2.02 -6.34
C PRO A 74 -12.21 2.24 -5.07
N GLY A 75 -12.47 3.50 -4.69
CA GLY A 75 -13.25 3.86 -3.50
C GLY A 75 -14.74 3.53 -3.59
N ILE A 76 -15.29 3.37 -4.79
CA ILE A 76 -16.72 3.20 -5.01
C ILE A 76 -17.14 1.75 -4.76
N PRO A 77 -18.21 1.51 -3.96
CA PRO A 77 -18.71 0.16 -3.70
C PRO A 77 -19.17 -0.54 -4.99
N HIS A 78 -18.56 -1.69 -5.26
CA HIS A 78 -18.80 -2.47 -6.47
C HIS A 78 -19.81 -3.61 -6.21
N HIS A 79 -19.68 -4.32 -5.08
CA HIS A 79 -20.61 -5.37 -4.63
C HIS A 79 -21.09 -5.13 -3.20
N PHE A 80 -20.17 -4.90 -2.27
CA PHE A 80 -20.47 -4.81 -0.85
C PHE A 80 -20.19 -3.40 -0.29
N PRO A 81 -20.97 -2.94 0.73
CA PRO A 81 -22.14 -3.62 1.31
C PRO A 81 -23.31 -3.67 0.34
N LEU A 82 -23.43 -2.68 -0.55
CA LEU A 82 -24.37 -2.61 -1.69
C LEU A 82 -23.65 -1.93 -2.85
N PRO A 83 -23.88 -2.37 -4.10
CA PRO A 83 -23.29 -1.71 -5.26
C PRO A 83 -23.84 -0.27 -5.40
N HIS A 84 -22.97 0.62 -5.84
CA HIS A 84 -23.40 1.98 -6.20
C HIS A 84 -24.53 1.93 -7.25
N PRO A 85 -25.58 2.78 -7.19
CA PRO A 85 -26.72 2.72 -8.11
C PRO A 85 -26.34 2.74 -9.59
N ILE A 86 -25.35 3.54 -9.97
CA ILE A 86 -24.82 3.59 -11.35
C ILE A 86 -24.20 2.24 -11.75
N ILE A 87 -23.45 1.59 -10.85
CA ILE A 87 -22.85 0.27 -11.13
C ILE A 87 -23.94 -0.78 -11.28
N ALA A 88 -24.95 -0.76 -10.40
CA ALA A 88 -26.10 -1.69 -10.49
C ALA A 88 -26.85 -1.51 -11.81
N ALA A 89 -27.11 -0.27 -12.25
CA ALA A 89 -27.75 0.04 -13.51
C ALA A 89 -26.93 -0.42 -14.73
N ALA A 90 -25.62 -0.17 -14.73
CA ALA A 90 -24.72 -0.61 -15.78
C ALA A 90 -24.70 -2.13 -15.92
N ILE A 91 -24.60 -2.86 -14.80
CA ILE A 91 -24.64 -4.34 -14.78
C ILE A 91 -25.99 -4.85 -15.30
N ALA A 92 -27.11 -4.26 -14.88
CA ALA A 92 -28.43 -4.62 -15.35
C ALA A 92 -28.62 -4.40 -16.88
N ALA A 93 -27.92 -3.41 -17.43
CA ALA A 93 -27.87 -3.12 -18.86
C ALA A 93 -26.85 -3.97 -19.65
N GLY A 94 -26.09 -4.83 -18.98
CA GLY A 94 -25.05 -5.66 -19.61
C GLY A 94 -23.74 -4.91 -19.90
N VAL A 95 -23.56 -3.69 -19.38
CA VAL A 95 -22.34 -2.91 -19.57
C VAL A 95 -21.20 -3.49 -18.73
N LEU A 96 -20.02 -3.65 -19.33
CA LEU A 96 -18.83 -4.17 -18.66
C LEU A 96 -18.29 -3.16 -17.67
N VAL A 97 -18.06 -3.59 -16.42
CA VAL A 97 -17.42 -2.77 -15.37
C VAL A 97 -15.94 -3.12 -15.30
N ASP A 98 -15.08 -2.10 -15.27
CA ASP A 98 -13.62 -2.22 -15.20
C ASP A 98 -13.03 -1.03 -14.40
N ASN A 99 -11.71 -0.95 -14.33
CA ASN A 99 -11.00 0.15 -13.68
C ASN A 99 -9.70 0.53 -14.42
N ASP A 100 -8.97 1.49 -13.86
CA ASP A 100 -7.67 1.96 -14.36
C ASP A 100 -6.63 0.83 -14.52
N VAL A 101 -6.62 -0.13 -13.59
CA VAL A 101 -5.69 -1.28 -13.62
C VAL A 101 -6.04 -2.23 -14.77
N GLY A 102 -7.32 -2.54 -14.97
CA GLY A 102 -7.77 -3.39 -16.08
C GLY A 102 -7.46 -2.77 -17.44
N LEU A 103 -7.71 -1.47 -17.61
CA LEU A 103 -7.34 -0.72 -18.83
C LEU A 103 -5.84 -0.74 -19.09
N PHE A 104 -5.03 -0.54 -18.05
CA PHE A 104 -3.58 -0.61 -18.15
C PHE A 104 -3.11 -1.98 -18.65
N PHE A 105 -3.52 -3.05 -17.98
CA PHE A 105 -3.09 -4.39 -18.36
C PHE A 105 -3.63 -4.82 -19.73
N GLN A 106 -4.85 -4.43 -20.07
CA GLN A 106 -5.37 -4.65 -21.42
C GLN A 106 -4.47 -3.98 -22.47
N SER A 107 -4.08 -2.72 -22.26
CA SER A 107 -3.24 -1.97 -23.19
C SER A 107 -1.85 -2.58 -23.31
N VAL A 108 -1.26 -3.00 -22.19
CA VAL A 108 0.04 -3.68 -22.17
C VAL A 108 -0.03 -5.04 -22.86
N ALA A 109 -1.11 -5.81 -22.64
CA ALA A 109 -1.28 -7.13 -23.27
C ALA A 109 -1.46 -7.04 -24.79
N THR A 110 -1.98 -5.91 -25.29
CA THR A 110 -2.21 -5.67 -26.73
C THR A 110 -1.07 -4.88 -27.41
N GLU A 111 -0.09 -4.41 -26.62
CA GLU A 111 1.07 -3.68 -27.13
C GLU A 111 1.91 -4.56 -28.05
N SER A 112 2.40 -3.99 -29.13
CA SER A 112 3.36 -4.68 -30.02
C SER A 112 4.75 -4.70 -29.41
N TRP A 113 5.06 -5.78 -28.70
CA TRP A 113 6.37 -5.98 -28.07
C TRP A 113 7.53 -6.04 -29.06
N SER A 114 7.25 -6.20 -30.35
CA SER A 114 8.25 -6.12 -31.43
C SER A 114 8.89 -4.72 -31.54
N ASN A 115 8.25 -3.69 -31.00
CA ASN A 115 8.78 -2.33 -30.96
C ASN A 115 9.87 -2.14 -29.88
N PHE A 116 10.09 -3.14 -29.02
CA PHE A 116 11.06 -3.09 -27.93
C PHE A 116 12.22 -4.04 -28.19
N SER A 117 13.44 -3.59 -28.02
CA SER A 117 14.62 -4.46 -28.02
C SER A 117 14.64 -5.40 -26.81
N VAL A 118 14.17 -4.87 -25.66
CA VAL A 118 13.87 -5.63 -24.43
C VAL A 118 12.55 -5.11 -23.89
N ARG A 119 11.54 -5.97 -23.80
CA ARG A 119 10.21 -5.55 -23.33
C ARG A 119 10.26 -5.03 -21.88
N PRO A 120 9.45 -4.03 -21.53
CA PRO A 120 9.27 -3.61 -20.15
C PRO A 120 8.75 -4.77 -19.29
N LYS A 121 9.07 -4.74 -18.00
CA LYS A 121 8.56 -5.72 -17.03
C LYS A 121 7.67 -5.06 -16.02
N ILE A 122 6.60 -5.74 -15.62
CA ILE A 122 5.62 -5.26 -14.67
C ILE A 122 5.73 -6.08 -13.38
N VAL A 123 6.01 -5.39 -12.27
CA VAL A 123 6.03 -5.97 -10.92
C VAL A 123 4.81 -5.46 -10.16
N ALA A 124 3.85 -6.30 -9.83
CA ALA A 124 2.68 -5.94 -9.06
C ALA A 124 2.81 -6.38 -7.60
N VAL A 125 2.52 -5.47 -6.66
CA VAL A 125 2.64 -5.71 -5.22
C VAL A 125 1.27 -5.60 -4.56
N THR A 126 0.83 -6.68 -3.91
CA THR A 126 -0.39 -6.70 -3.10
C THR A 126 -0.16 -7.36 -1.73
N GLY A 127 -1.18 -7.39 -0.89
CA GLY A 127 -1.19 -7.90 0.47
C GLY A 127 -2.00 -7.01 1.40
N SER A 128 -2.08 -7.31 2.67
CA SER A 128 -2.75 -6.44 3.65
C SER A 128 -1.83 -5.29 4.06
N ASN A 129 -0.67 -5.59 4.57
CA ASN A 129 0.31 -4.62 5.06
C ASN A 129 1.64 -4.69 4.27
N GLY A 130 2.44 -3.62 4.29
CA GLY A 130 3.78 -3.59 3.70
C GLY A 130 3.85 -3.39 2.18
N LYS A 131 2.73 -3.32 1.45
CA LYS A 131 2.69 -3.09 0.00
C LYS A 131 3.54 -1.90 -0.45
N SER A 132 3.21 -0.72 0.07
CA SER A 132 3.88 0.52 -0.33
C SER A 132 5.36 0.53 0.04
N SER A 133 5.71 0.01 1.23
CA SER A 133 7.12 -0.09 1.65
C SER A 133 7.91 -1.03 0.74
N THR A 134 7.33 -2.16 0.36
CA THR A 134 7.95 -3.12 -0.57
C THR A 134 8.11 -2.50 -1.97
N ALA A 135 7.06 -1.88 -2.50
CA ALA A 135 7.08 -1.27 -3.83
C ALA A 135 8.06 -0.08 -3.90
N SER A 136 8.08 0.76 -2.88
CA SER A 136 9.00 1.92 -2.83
C SER A 136 10.44 1.52 -2.58
N LEU A 137 10.70 0.50 -1.76
CA LEU A 137 12.05 -0.04 -1.59
C LEU A 137 12.57 -0.64 -2.88
N LEU A 138 11.74 -1.41 -3.60
CA LEU A 138 12.09 -1.95 -4.91
C LEU A 138 12.42 -0.83 -5.91
N TYR A 139 11.54 0.18 -5.99
CA TYR A 139 11.76 1.36 -6.84
C TYR A 139 13.07 2.09 -6.51
N TYR A 140 13.32 2.30 -5.20
CA TYR A 140 14.54 2.94 -4.73
C TYR A 140 15.80 2.16 -5.13
N ILE A 141 15.81 0.83 -4.92
CA ILE A 141 16.94 -0.03 -5.30
C ILE A 141 17.20 0.06 -6.81
N LEU A 142 16.15 -0.07 -7.63
CA LEU A 142 16.28 -0.01 -9.08
C LEU A 142 16.81 1.34 -9.54
N SER A 143 16.26 2.44 -9.04
CA SER A 143 16.70 3.80 -9.35
C SER A 143 18.15 4.05 -8.93
N THR A 144 18.55 3.61 -7.73
CA THR A 144 19.93 3.73 -7.22
C THR A 144 20.91 2.95 -8.09
N LEU A 145 20.49 1.83 -8.63
CA LEU A 145 21.32 1.02 -9.54
C LEU A 145 21.26 1.45 -11.00
N GLY A 146 20.58 2.56 -11.31
CA GLY A 146 20.49 3.13 -12.65
C GLY A 146 19.52 2.44 -13.60
N TYR A 147 18.60 1.62 -13.09
CA TYR A 147 17.54 1.02 -13.91
C TYR A 147 16.43 2.03 -14.14
N LYS A 148 15.95 2.12 -15.39
CA LYS A 148 14.73 2.87 -15.68
C LYS A 148 13.56 2.18 -15.00
N SER A 149 12.82 2.93 -14.17
CA SER A 149 11.67 2.38 -13.45
C SER A 149 10.63 3.44 -13.14
N GLN A 150 9.37 3.03 -13.05
CA GLN A 150 8.25 3.87 -12.64
C GLN A 150 7.49 3.18 -11.49
N LEU A 151 7.02 3.97 -10.52
CA LEU A 151 6.20 3.52 -9.41
C LEU A 151 4.81 4.16 -9.53
N ALA A 152 3.76 3.34 -9.48
CA ALA A 152 2.38 3.79 -9.64
C ALA A 152 1.39 2.89 -8.89
N GLY A 153 0.11 3.23 -8.96
CA GLY A 153 -1.00 2.47 -8.39
C GLY A 153 -1.62 3.16 -7.18
N ASN A 154 -1.75 2.42 -6.09
CA ASN A 154 -2.32 2.93 -4.84
C ASN A 154 -1.35 3.83 -4.06
N ILE A 155 -0.14 4.03 -4.56
CA ILE A 155 0.89 4.94 -4.06
C ILE A 155 1.45 5.79 -5.19
N GLY A 156 1.82 7.02 -4.88
CA GLY A 156 2.43 7.93 -5.85
C GLY A 156 1.47 8.33 -6.97
N ARG A 157 1.80 7.97 -8.20
CA ARG A 157 1.02 8.29 -9.41
C ARG A 157 -0.10 7.27 -9.64
N GLY A 158 -1.21 7.70 -10.25
CA GLY A 158 -2.23 6.78 -10.76
C GLY A 158 -1.64 5.83 -11.81
N VAL A 159 -2.24 4.66 -11.97
CA VAL A 159 -1.75 3.63 -12.92
C VAL A 159 -1.66 4.17 -14.35
N LEU A 160 -2.63 5.01 -14.75
CA LEU A 160 -2.69 5.59 -16.10
C LEU A 160 -1.92 6.92 -16.24
N ASP A 161 -1.40 7.48 -15.12
CA ASP A 161 -0.57 8.70 -15.14
C ASP A 161 0.91 8.43 -15.45
N ILE A 162 1.31 7.18 -15.60
CA ILE A 162 2.69 6.85 -15.93
C ILE A 162 3.06 7.30 -17.35
N ASN A 163 4.35 7.44 -17.58
CA ASN A 163 4.85 7.65 -18.93
C ASN A 163 4.69 6.35 -19.74
N PRO A 164 4.55 6.43 -21.06
CA PRO A 164 4.61 5.23 -21.89
C PRO A 164 5.85 4.41 -21.56
N PRO A 165 5.71 3.08 -21.36
CA PRO A 165 6.82 2.22 -21.01
C PRO A 165 7.93 2.25 -22.09
N GLY A 166 9.19 2.33 -21.65
CA GLY A 166 10.37 2.31 -22.51
C GLY A 166 11.07 0.95 -22.54
N ASN A 167 12.07 0.80 -23.41
CA ASN A 167 12.91 -0.40 -23.48
C ASN A 167 13.53 -0.72 -22.13
N ASN A 168 13.44 -2.00 -21.72
CA ASN A 168 14.00 -2.55 -20.49
C ASN A 168 13.59 -1.77 -19.22
N GLU A 169 12.43 -1.11 -19.25
CA GLU A 169 11.91 -0.38 -18.11
C GLU A 169 11.15 -1.31 -17.17
N ILE A 170 11.17 -1.00 -15.87
CA ILE A 170 10.48 -1.79 -14.85
C ILE A 170 9.36 -0.93 -14.28
N ILE A 171 8.12 -1.39 -14.44
CA ILE A 171 6.93 -0.74 -13.91
C ILE A 171 6.52 -1.45 -12.62
N ILE A 172 6.50 -0.71 -11.52
CA ILE A 172 6.13 -1.22 -10.22
C ILE A 172 4.74 -0.69 -9.89
N LEU A 173 3.78 -1.60 -9.69
CA LEU A 173 2.40 -1.27 -9.36
C LEU A 173 2.07 -1.73 -7.94
N GLU A 174 1.74 -0.81 -7.06
CA GLU A 174 1.08 -1.15 -5.80
C GLU A 174 -0.42 -1.29 -6.04
N LEU A 175 -0.97 -2.48 -5.81
CA LEU A 175 -2.37 -2.77 -6.08
C LEU A 175 -3.15 -3.11 -4.80
N SER A 176 -4.24 -2.38 -4.56
CA SER A 176 -5.21 -2.68 -3.52
C SER A 176 -6.10 -3.86 -3.93
N SER A 177 -6.78 -4.48 -2.95
CA SER A 177 -7.79 -5.50 -3.22
C SER A 177 -8.94 -4.97 -4.07
N TYR A 178 -9.36 -3.73 -3.86
CA TYR A 178 -10.41 -3.07 -4.65
C TYR A 178 -10.04 -2.95 -6.13
N GLN A 179 -8.79 -2.57 -6.42
CA GLN A 179 -8.31 -2.48 -7.78
C GLN A 179 -8.24 -3.85 -8.45
N ILE A 180 -7.72 -4.85 -7.75
CA ILE A 180 -7.60 -6.22 -8.29
C ILE A 180 -8.99 -6.85 -8.50
N GLU A 181 -9.94 -6.61 -7.59
CA GLU A 181 -11.29 -7.18 -7.66
C GLU A 181 -12.06 -6.75 -8.91
N VAL A 182 -11.92 -5.49 -9.30
CA VAL A 182 -12.65 -4.90 -10.43
C VAL A 182 -11.91 -5.08 -11.75
N ALA A 183 -10.58 -5.11 -11.74
CA ALA A 183 -9.78 -5.23 -12.95
C ALA A 183 -10.15 -6.47 -13.77
N ARG A 184 -10.53 -6.28 -15.02
CA ARG A 184 -10.90 -7.39 -15.93
C ARG A 184 -9.71 -8.07 -16.56
N THR A 185 -8.62 -7.36 -16.69
CA THR A 185 -7.36 -7.89 -17.20
C THR A 185 -6.27 -7.70 -16.15
N LEU A 186 -5.52 -8.76 -15.88
CA LEU A 186 -4.34 -8.76 -15.01
C LEU A 186 -3.24 -9.54 -15.72
N SER A 187 -2.04 -8.98 -15.85
CA SER A 187 -0.92 -9.63 -16.55
C SER A 187 0.43 -9.09 -16.07
N PRO A 188 0.78 -9.21 -14.76
CA PRO A 188 2.10 -8.84 -14.28
C PRO A 188 3.14 -9.92 -14.64
N ASP A 189 4.39 -9.53 -14.88
CA ASP A 189 5.50 -10.49 -15.02
C ASP A 189 5.92 -11.08 -13.66
N ILE A 190 5.86 -10.25 -12.61
CA ILE A 190 6.16 -10.63 -11.22
C ILE A 190 5.03 -10.15 -10.33
N ALA A 191 4.48 -11.03 -9.51
CA ALA A 191 3.50 -10.66 -8.51
C ALA A 191 4.02 -10.95 -7.10
N ILE A 192 3.83 -9.98 -6.19
CA ILE A 192 4.26 -10.06 -4.79
C ILE A 192 3.02 -10.04 -3.89
N PHE A 193 2.89 -11.06 -3.03
CA PHE A 193 1.93 -11.12 -1.94
C PHE A 193 2.69 -10.96 -0.62
N THR A 194 2.55 -9.80 0.02
CA THR A 194 3.32 -9.51 1.24
C THR A 194 2.86 -10.32 2.44
N ASN A 195 1.59 -10.21 2.81
CA ASN A 195 0.95 -10.87 3.94
C ASN A 195 -0.57 -10.76 3.85
N PHE A 196 -1.26 -11.42 4.80
CA PHE A 196 -2.71 -11.38 4.91
C PHE A 196 -3.17 -11.22 6.36
N SER A 197 -3.93 -10.16 6.62
CA SER A 197 -4.64 -9.90 7.86
C SER A 197 -6.00 -9.31 7.57
N ALA A 198 -6.93 -9.39 8.51
CA ALA A 198 -8.27 -8.85 8.35
C ALA A 198 -8.25 -7.34 8.12
N ASP A 199 -8.79 -6.89 7.01
CA ASP A 199 -9.02 -5.47 6.68
C ASP A 199 -10.12 -5.38 5.64
N HIS A 200 -10.88 -4.27 5.61
CA HIS A 200 -11.90 -3.99 4.59
C HIS A 200 -12.95 -5.10 4.41
N LEU A 201 -13.35 -5.80 5.48
CA LEU A 201 -14.24 -6.96 5.41
C LEU A 201 -15.65 -6.60 4.93
N ASP A 202 -16.13 -5.43 5.29
CA ASP A 202 -17.39 -4.83 4.85
C ASP A 202 -17.47 -4.68 3.32
N ARG A 203 -16.35 -4.34 2.69
CA ARG A 203 -16.24 -4.08 1.25
C ARG A 203 -16.03 -5.33 0.39
N HIS A 204 -15.68 -6.47 1.00
CA HIS A 204 -15.44 -7.73 0.31
C HIS A 204 -16.39 -8.86 0.74
N GLY A 205 -17.42 -8.55 1.56
CA GLY A 205 -18.32 -9.58 2.08
C GLY A 205 -17.63 -10.56 3.04
N GLY A 206 -16.57 -10.11 3.74
CA GLY A 206 -15.84 -10.90 4.72
C GLY A 206 -14.42 -11.29 4.30
N LEU A 207 -13.77 -12.08 5.17
CA LEU A 207 -12.35 -12.46 5.02
C LEU A 207 -12.10 -13.30 3.76
N GLY A 208 -13.05 -14.17 3.39
CA GLY A 208 -12.94 -15.01 2.20
C GLY A 208 -12.94 -14.22 0.91
N GLY A 209 -13.86 -13.24 0.76
CA GLY A 209 -13.91 -12.35 -0.39
C GLY A 209 -12.66 -11.47 -0.50
N TYR A 210 -12.17 -10.95 0.64
CA TYR A 210 -10.93 -10.15 0.66
C TYR A 210 -9.71 -10.95 0.18
N LEU A 211 -9.58 -12.22 0.60
CA LEU A 211 -8.51 -13.09 0.12
C LEU A 211 -8.70 -13.43 -1.36
N ALA A 212 -9.94 -13.75 -1.77
CA ALA A 212 -10.26 -14.07 -3.16
C ALA A 212 -9.90 -12.93 -4.11
N ALA A 213 -10.24 -11.67 -3.75
CA ALA A 213 -9.89 -10.50 -4.53
C ALA A 213 -8.35 -10.42 -4.77
N LYS A 214 -7.54 -10.60 -3.73
CA LYS A 214 -6.07 -10.56 -3.88
C LYS A 214 -5.50 -11.74 -4.69
N ARG A 215 -6.10 -12.93 -4.55
CA ARG A 215 -5.66 -14.14 -5.26
C ARG A 215 -5.82 -14.02 -6.78
N ARG A 216 -6.76 -13.20 -7.27
CA ARG A 216 -6.94 -12.94 -8.71
C ARG A 216 -5.65 -12.50 -9.39
N LEU A 217 -4.81 -11.68 -8.71
CA LEU A 217 -3.53 -11.23 -9.26
C LEU A 217 -2.60 -12.40 -9.66
N PHE A 218 -2.73 -13.54 -9.01
CA PHE A 218 -1.93 -14.74 -9.23
C PHE A 218 -2.65 -15.76 -10.13
N ALA A 219 -3.95 -15.98 -9.87
CA ALA A 219 -4.74 -17.00 -10.56
C ALA A 219 -5.13 -16.56 -11.98
N GLU A 220 -5.48 -15.28 -12.16
CA GLU A 220 -5.87 -14.70 -13.46
C GLU A 220 -4.71 -13.97 -14.12
N GLY A 221 -3.85 -13.31 -13.30
CA GLY A 221 -2.68 -12.58 -13.79
C GLY A 221 -1.54 -13.47 -14.29
N CYS A 222 -1.50 -14.73 -13.88
CA CYS A 222 -0.53 -15.74 -14.32
C CYS A 222 0.91 -15.22 -14.42
N PRO A 223 1.50 -14.63 -13.35
CA PRO A 223 2.85 -14.08 -13.41
C PRO A 223 3.91 -15.15 -13.66
N ASP A 224 4.98 -14.78 -14.36
CA ASP A 224 6.15 -15.66 -14.54
C ASP A 224 6.75 -16.08 -13.19
N TYR A 225 6.71 -15.15 -12.20
CA TYR A 225 7.17 -15.40 -10.84
C TYR A 225 6.20 -14.85 -9.80
N SER A 226 5.86 -15.69 -8.83
CA SER A 226 5.04 -15.36 -7.66
C SER A 226 5.92 -15.30 -6.41
N ILE A 227 6.03 -14.14 -5.78
CA ILE A 227 6.78 -13.94 -4.53
C ILE A 227 5.76 -13.89 -3.39
N ILE A 228 5.75 -14.90 -2.53
CA ILE A 228 4.69 -15.09 -1.52
C ILE A 228 5.26 -15.02 -0.11
N GLY A 229 4.77 -14.08 0.68
CA GLY A 229 4.99 -14.04 2.12
C GLY A 229 4.25 -15.19 2.80
N VAL A 230 4.98 -16.08 3.47
CA VAL A 230 4.44 -17.30 4.06
C VAL A 230 4.46 -17.29 5.59
N GLY A 231 4.36 -16.11 6.17
CA GLY A 231 4.25 -15.93 7.63
C GLY A 231 2.91 -16.40 8.20
N GLU A 232 1.85 -16.34 7.41
CA GLU A 232 0.48 -16.71 7.79
C GLU A 232 -0.05 -17.87 6.92
N ILE A 233 -1.09 -18.53 7.43
CA ILE A 233 -1.73 -19.71 6.76
C ILE A 233 -2.21 -19.36 5.34
N ALA A 234 -2.74 -18.17 5.14
CA ALA A 234 -3.22 -17.73 3.82
C ALA A 234 -2.09 -17.70 2.77
N GLY A 235 -0.92 -17.17 3.12
CA GLY A 235 0.25 -17.15 2.27
C GLY A 235 0.82 -18.56 2.01
N LEU A 236 0.87 -19.41 3.03
CA LEU A 236 1.28 -20.81 2.89
C LEU A 236 0.38 -21.56 1.90
N ASN A 237 -0.94 -21.43 2.06
CA ASN A 237 -1.91 -22.08 1.18
C ASN A 237 -1.83 -21.56 -0.26
N LEU A 238 -1.69 -20.25 -0.43
CA LEU A 238 -1.51 -19.64 -1.75
C LEU A 238 -0.24 -20.15 -2.44
N ALA A 239 0.90 -20.16 -1.73
CA ALA A 239 2.15 -20.68 -2.27
C ALA A 239 2.06 -22.15 -2.65
N GLN A 240 1.39 -22.97 -1.85
CA GLN A 240 1.19 -24.40 -2.13
C GLN A 240 0.31 -24.61 -3.38
N GLN A 241 -0.80 -23.90 -3.47
CA GLN A 241 -1.70 -23.99 -4.63
C GLN A 241 -1.01 -23.56 -5.93
N LEU A 242 -0.28 -22.46 -5.91
CA LEU A 242 0.47 -21.99 -7.06
C LEU A 242 1.57 -22.98 -7.45
N SER A 243 2.29 -23.57 -6.50
CA SER A 243 3.32 -24.55 -6.80
C SER A 243 2.79 -25.80 -7.50
N VAL A 244 1.56 -26.22 -7.19
CA VAL A 244 0.89 -27.31 -7.89
C VAL A 244 0.54 -26.93 -9.32
N SER A 245 0.17 -25.66 -9.56
CA SER A 245 -0.30 -25.19 -10.86
C SER A 245 0.87 -24.83 -11.82
N VAL A 246 1.91 -24.13 -11.32
CA VAL A 246 2.99 -23.56 -12.15
C VAL A 246 4.39 -24.08 -11.79
N GLY A 247 4.51 -24.94 -10.79
CA GLY A 247 5.78 -25.50 -10.31
C GLY A 247 6.48 -24.63 -9.25
N ASP A 248 7.33 -25.29 -8.44
CA ASP A 248 8.04 -24.65 -7.33
C ASP A 248 9.13 -23.64 -7.77
N GLU A 249 9.59 -23.72 -9.01
CA GLU A 249 10.63 -22.82 -9.55
C GLU A 249 10.10 -21.38 -9.75
N SER A 250 8.80 -21.24 -10.07
CA SER A 250 8.11 -19.96 -10.27
C SER A 250 7.51 -19.38 -8.99
N VAL A 251 7.48 -20.14 -7.89
CA VAL A 251 6.90 -19.72 -6.60
C VAL A 251 7.98 -19.54 -5.55
N ILE A 252 8.28 -18.29 -5.24
CA ILE A 252 9.35 -17.93 -4.30
C ILE A 252 8.72 -17.59 -2.95
N ARG A 253 9.13 -18.31 -1.92
CA ARG A 253 8.59 -18.14 -0.56
C ARG A 253 9.45 -17.18 0.24
N VAL A 254 8.82 -16.18 0.83
CA VAL A 254 9.46 -15.21 1.73
C VAL A 254 8.98 -15.48 3.16
N ALA A 255 9.93 -15.77 4.06
CA ALA A 255 9.66 -16.10 5.46
C ALA A 255 10.42 -15.21 6.44
N ILE A 256 9.84 -15.06 7.64
CA ILE A 256 10.48 -14.40 8.78
C ILE A 256 10.57 -15.40 9.93
N LYS A 257 11.72 -15.46 10.60
CA LYS A 257 12.04 -16.32 11.77
C LYS A 257 12.43 -17.77 11.47
N LYS A 258 12.00 -18.41 10.37
CA LYS A 258 12.36 -19.79 10.05
C LYS A 258 12.76 -19.92 8.59
N PRO A 259 13.94 -20.44 8.29
CA PRO A 259 14.36 -20.67 6.92
C PRO A 259 13.54 -21.79 6.28
N ILE A 260 13.08 -21.56 5.06
CA ILE A 260 12.36 -22.54 4.26
C ILE A 260 13.34 -23.14 3.27
N ARG A 261 13.87 -24.32 3.58
CA ARG A 261 14.92 -24.99 2.80
C ARG A 261 14.42 -26.03 1.82
N LYS A 262 13.15 -26.48 1.95
CA LYS A 262 12.60 -27.64 1.22
C LYS A 262 12.12 -27.36 -0.20
N PHE A 263 12.03 -26.08 -0.63
CA PHE A 263 11.43 -25.68 -1.90
C PHE A 263 12.46 -25.12 -2.87
N GLY A 264 12.08 -24.97 -4.14
CA GLY A 264 12.96 -24.56 -5.22
C GLY A 264 13.72 -23.26 -4.94
N TRP A 265 13.00 -22.18 -4.57
CA TRP A 265 13.58 -20.88 -4.21
C TRP A 265 12.88 -20.28 -3.00
N SER A 266 13.66 -19.85 -2.03
CA SER A 266 13.13 -19.12 -0.88
C SER A 266 14.12 -18.07 -0.38
N VAL A 267 13.56 -17.03 0.27
CA VAL A 267 14.31 -15.98 0.97
C VAL A 267 13.75 -15.88 2.38
N SER A 268 14.63 -15.90 3.38
CA SER A 268 14.23 -15.86 4.78
C SER A 268 15.01 -14.80 5.53
N TYR A 269 14.38 -14.17 6.52
CA TYR A 269 15.09 -13.37 7.51
C TYR A 269 15.16 -14.14 8.83
N GLU A 270 16.37 -14.32 9.35
CA GLU A 270 16.64 -15.01 10.60
C GLU A 270 17.86 -14.39 11.30
N ASN A 271 17.75 -14.06 12.58
CA ASN A 271 18.84 -13.56 13.43
C ASN A 271 19.68 -12.42 12.79
N GLY A 272 19.00 -11.43 12.20
CA GLY A 272 19.67 -10.31 11.56
C GLY A 272 20.13 -10.58 10.11
N GLN A 273 20.05 -11.82 9.64
CA GLN A 273 20.51 -12.20 8.32
C GLN A 273 19.34 -12.41 7.36
N LEU A 274 19.42 -11.84 6.16
CA LEU A 274 18.58 -12.20 5.02
C LEU A 274 19.30 -13.29 4.24
N LEU A 275 18.67 -14.47 4.16
CA LEU A 275 19.23 -15.70 3.63
C LEU A 275 18.49 -16.11 2.36
N GLU A 276 19.21 -16.29 1.24
CA GLU A 276 18.65 -16.82 0.00
C GLU A 276 18.99 -18.29 -0.16
N TYR A 277 17.99 -19.12 -0.45
CA TYR A 277 18.14 -20.55 -0.71
C TYR A 277 17.65 -20.92 -2.11
N ARG A 278 18.42 -21.75 -2.80
CA ARG A 278 18.06 -22.36 -4.08
C ARG A 278 18.20 -23.89 -3.98
N LYS A 279 17.12 -24.61 -4.22
CA LYS A 279 17.11 -26.09 -4.17
C LYS A 279 17.74 -26.62 -2.87
N GLY A 280 17.37 -26.03 -1.74
CA GLY A 280 17.83 -26.40 -0.41
C GLY A 280 19.24 -25.89 -0.01
N ARG A 281 20.00 -25.28 -0.93
CA ARG A 281 21.34 -24.75 -0.66
C ARG A 281 21.28 -23.26 -0.45
N GLN A 282 21.95 -22.76 0.58
CA GLN A 282 22.14 -21.33 0.79
C GLN A 282 23.08 -20.78 -0.29
N THR A 283 22.59 -19.77 -1.03
CA THR A 283 23.34 -19.13 -2.10
C THR A 283 23.85 -17.75 -1.73
N ASN A 284 23.14 -17.04 -0.84
CA ASN A 284 23.51 -15.70 -0.41
C ASN A 284 23.12 -15.46 1.05
N SER A 285 23.84 -14.52 1.69
CA SER A 285 23.50 -13.97 3.01
C SER A 285 23.80 -12.47 3.03
N ILE A 286 22.89 -11.68 3.60
CA ILE A 286 23.04 -10.23 3.81
C ILE A 286 22.76 -9.93 5.28
N ASP A 287 23.71 -9.31 5.95
CA ASP A 287 23.58 -8.88 7.33
C ASP A 287 22.77 -7.55 7.40
N LEU A 288 21.50 -7.64 7.76
CA LEU A 288 20.62 -6.48 7.89
C LEU A 288 20.76 -5.75 9.24
N THR A 289 21.53 -6.28 10.20
CA THR A 289 21.81 -5.56 11.46
C THR A 289 22.62 -4.29 11.25
N LYS A 290 23.28 -4.19 10.09
CA LYS A 290 24.07 -3.02 9.66
C LYS A 290 23.24 -1.91 9.02
N TYR A 291 21.89 -2.06 9.00
CA TYR A 291 20.98 -1.16 8.32
C TYR A 291 20.02 -0.55 9.33
N ASP A 292 20.28 0.68 9.76
CA ASP A 292 19.47 1.39 10.76
C ASP A 292 18.06 1.73 10.33
N ASN A 293 17.79 1.59 9.03
CA ASN A 293 16.51 1.93 8.38
C ASN A 293 15.50 0.78 8.39
N PHE A 294 15.91 -0.45 8.78
CA PHE A 294 14.97 -1.57 8.91
C PHE A 294 14.74 -1.89 10.38
N VAL A 295 13.57 -1.53 10.89
CA VAL A 295 13.18 -1.75 12.28
C VAL A 295 11.90 -2.59 12.32
N GLY A 296 11.92 -3.67 13.12
CA GLY A 296 10.78 -4.58 13.27
C GLY A 296 10.63 -5.62 12.17
N GLN A 297 9.92 -6.70 12.49
CA GLN A 297 9.78 -7.87 11.61
C GLN A 297 9.13 -7.57 10.27
N HIS A 298 8.13 -6.68 10.24
CA HIS A 298 7.46 -6.25 9.02
C HIS A 298 8.42 -5.55 8.04
N SER A 299 9.38 -4.78 8.56
CA SER A 299 10.39 -4.12 7.73
C SER A 299 11.32 -5.13 7.07
N TYR A 300 11.71 -6.18 7.78
CA TYR A 300 12.52 -7.27 7.24
C TYR A 300 11.76 -8.10 6.20
N GLN A 301 10.45 -8.30 6.37
CA GLN A 301 9.62 -8.96 5.36
C GLN A 301 9.53 -8.14 4.07
N ASN A 302 9.33 -6.83 4.18
CA ASN A 302 9.31 -5.93 3.04
C ASN A 302 10.68 -5.92 2.32
N ALA A 303 11.77 -5.87 3.09
CA ALA A 303 13.13 -5.94 2.56
C ALA A 303 13.39 -7.26 1.84
N ALA A 304 12.99 -8.39 2.42
CA ALA A 304 13.13 -9.71 1.81
C ALA A 304 12.32 -9.82 0.51
N SER A 305 11.10 -9.28 0.47
CA SER A 305 10.25 -9.29 -0.72
C SER A 305 10.83 -8.43 -1.86
N ALA A 306 11.29 -7.21 -1.55
CA ALA A 306 11.92 -6.32 -2.53
C ALA A 306 13.26 -6.88 -3.03
N TYR A 307 14.09 -7.43 -2.12
CA TYR A 307 15.30 -8.15 -2.50
C TYR A 307 15.00 -9.29 -3.46
N THR A 308 14.00 -10.11 -3.16
CA THR A 308 13.60 -11.24 -3.99
C THR A 308 13.19 -10.79 -5.38
N ALA A 309 12.40 -9.72 -5.50
CA ALA A 309 12.03 -9.15 -6.81
C ALA A 309 13.26 -8.68 -7.61
N CYS A 310 14.22 -8.01 -6.95
CA CYS A 310 15.50 -7.66 -7.58
C CYS A 310 16.26 -8.91 -8.08
N ARG A 311 16.24 -9.99 -7.31
CA ARG A 311 16.91 -11.26 -7.69
C ARG A 311 16.22 -11.93 -8.88
N VAL A 312 14.88 -11.87 -8.95
CA VAL A 312 14.12 -12.35 -10.13
C VAL A 312 14.45 -11.51 -11.36
N LEU A 313 14.61 -10.21 -11.20
CA LEU A 313 15.05 -9.30 -12.28
C LEU A 313 16.53 -9.47 -12.69
N GLY A 314 17.26 -10.40 -12.05
CA GLY A 314 18.65 -10.72 -12.40
C GLY A 314 19.71 -9.84 -11.73
N LEU A 315 19.32 -8.99 -10.76
CA LEU A 315 20.27 -8.10 -10.08
C LEU A 315 21.20 -8.88 -9.13
N SER A 316 22.46 -8.44 -9.05
CA SER A 316 23.46 -9.02 -8.13
C SER A 316 23.07 -8.82 -6.66
N PRO A 317 23.16 -9.87 -5.80
CA PRO A 317 22.86 -9.75 -4.36
C PRO A 317 23.67 -8.63 -3.68
N ARG A 318 24.94 -8.51 -4.01
CA ARG A 318 25.83 -7.50 -3.42
C ARG A 318 25.40 -6.08 -3.80
N LYS A 319 25.07 -5.84 -5.08
CA LYS A 319 24.60 -4.52 -5.53
C LYS A 319 23.26 -4.14 -4.88
N VAL A 320 22.34 -5.10 -4.76
CA VAL A 320 21.05 -4.89 -4.09
C VAL A 320 21.26 -4.55 -2.62
N ALA A 321 22.10 -5.32 -1.91
CA ALA A 321 22.44 -5.06 -0.52
C ALA A 321 23.00 -3.66 -0.31
N GLU A 322 23.93 -3.22 -1.17
CA GLU A 322 24.51 -1.88 -1.07
C GLU A 322 23.46 -0.78 -1.30
N ALA A 323 22.60 -0.93 -2.32
CA ALA A 323 21.54 0.03 -2.59
C ALA A 323 20.54 0.14 -1.43
N MET A 324 20.20 -0.97 -0.76
CA MET A 324 19.24 -0.98 0.36
C MET A 324 19.68 -0.10 1.54
N LYS A 325 20.98 0.13 1.75
CA LYS A 325 21.51 0.91 2.87
C LYS A 325 21.01 2.36 2.89
N GLY A 326 20.82 2.96 1.72
CA GLY A 326 20.39 4.36 1.60
C GLY A 326 18.89 4.59 1.64
N PHE A 327 18.07 3.55 1.78
CA PHE A 327 16.62 3.69 1.82
C PHE A 327 16.14 4.21 3.18
N ASN A 328 15.61 5.40 3.24
CA ASN A 328 15.16 6.05 4.48
C ASN A 328 13.70 5.75 4.86
N GLY A 329 13.09 4.74 4.24
CA GLY A 329 11.66 4.44 4.44
C GLY A 329 10.73 5.39 3.69
N LEU A 330 9.45 5.28 3.99
CA LEU A 330 8.41 6.19 3.49
C LEU A 330 8.01 7.16 4.59
N ALA A 331 7.62 8.36 4.19
CA ALA A 331 6.97 9.30 5.11
C ALA A 331 5.78 8.63 5.79
N HIS A 332 5.58 8.92 7.06
CA HIS A 332 4.46 8.42 7.89
C HIS A 332 4.39 6.88 8.04
N ARG A 333 5.50 6.17 7.83
CA ARG A 333 5.60 4.70 7.99
C ARG A 333 6.82 4.34 8.81
N SER A 334 6.64 4.19 10.11
CA SER A 334 7.71 3.99 11.09
C SER A 334 8.89 4.95 10.89
N GLN A 335 8.58 6.15 10.41
CA GLN A 335 9.56 7.18 10.04
C GLN A 335 10.17 7.81 11.28
N LYS A 336 11.47 7.67 11.46
CA LYS A 336 12.20 8.39 12.51
C LYS A 336 12.28 9.88 12.13
N ILE A 337 11.66 10.74 12.93
CA ILE A 337 11.61 12.18 12.71
C ILE A 337 12.80 12.91 13.33
N ALA A 338 13.10 12.58 14.58
CA ALA A 338 14.18 13.21 15.33
C ALA A 338 14.65 12.33 16.48
N ILE A 339 15.85 12.64 16.99
CA ILE A 339 16.29 12.24 18.32
C ILE A 339 16.61 13.53 19.07
N PHE A 340 15.96 13.75 20.21
CA PHE A 340 16.15 14.95 21.01
C PHE A 340 16.25 14.59 22.50
N LYS A 341 17.30 14.98 23.20
CA LYS A 341 17.57 14.64 24.61
C LYS A 341 17.48 13.13 24.90
N GLY A 342 17.94 12.29 23.96
CA GLY A 342 17.84 10.84 24.07
C GLY A 342 16.45 10.26 23.78
N ILE A 343 15.45 11.07 23.45
CA ILE A 343 14.08 10.65 23.10
C ILE A 343 14.02 10.50 21.59
N THR A 344 13.53 9.35 21.11
CA THR A 344 13.29 9.12 19.67
C THR A 344 11.85 9.40 19.30
N PHE A 345 11.61 10.18 18.25
CA PHE A 345 10.28 10.48 17.71
C PHE A 345 10.05 9.68 16.43
N VAL A 346 8.98 8.89 16.40
CA VAL A 346 8.63 8.00 15.28
C VAL A 346 7.23 8.29 14.79
N ASN A 347 7.09 8.55 13.49
CA ASN A 347 5.83 8.79 12.81
C ASN A 347 5.40 7.54 12.03
N ASP A 348 4.34 6.89 12.48
CA ASP A 348 3.66 5.82 11.79
C ASP A 348 2.16 6.12 11.63
N SER A 349 1.86 7.35 11.17
CA SER A 349 0.47 7.79 10.94
C SER A 349 -0.30 6.87 9.99
N LYS A 350 0.39 6.12 9.13
CA LYS A 350 -0.19 5.11 8.24
C LYS A 350 -0.70 3.86 8.97
N ALA A 351 -0.36 3.64 10.23
CA ALA A 351 -0.91 2.56 11.05
C ALA A 351 -2.39 2.84 11.40
N THR A 352 -3.26 2.82 10.37
CA THR A 352 -4.70 3.15 10.45
C THR A 352 -5.59 1.98 10.83
N ASN A 353 -5.01 0.83 11.18
CA ASN A 353 -5.71 -0.35 11.68
C ASN A 353 -4.93 -0.98 12.84
N VAL A 354 -5.62 -1.86 13.57
CA VAL A 354 -5.09 -2.51 14.78
C VAL A 354 -3.84 -3.33 14.47
N GLU A 355 -3.84 -4.10 13.39
CA GLU A 355 -2.72 -4.98 13.03
C GLU A 355 -1.45 -4.18 12.71
N SER A 356 -1.58 -3.07 11.98
CA SER A 356 -0.45 -2.18 11.70
C SER A 356 0.09 -1.53 12.98
N ALA A 357 -0.79 -1.09 13.87
CA ALA A 357 -0.38 -0.50 15.15
C ALA A 357 0.29 -1.55 16.06
N MET A 358 -0.19 -2.81 16.07
CA MET A 358 0.48 -3.91 16.77
C MET A 358 1.92 -4.08 16.30
N MET A 359 2.15 -4.06 14.98
CA MET A 359 3.49 -4.17 14.40
C MET A 359 4.40 -3.02 14.84
N SER A 360 3.86 -1.79 14.87
CA SER A 360 4.60 -0.61 15.30
C SER A 360 4.96 -0.67 16.79
N LEU A 361 4.03 -1.12 17.63
CA LEU A 361 4.26 -1.27 19.07
C LEU A 361 5.28 -2.38 19.37
N ASP A 362 5.23 -3.50 18.66
CA ASP A 362 6.17 -4.63 18.82
C ASP A 362 7.60 -4.27 18.38
N ALA A 363 7.75 -3.28 17.51
CA ALA A 363 9.04 -2.85 16.99
C ALA A 363 9.86 -1.99 17.98
N HIS A 364 9.26 -1.48 19.05
CA HIS A 364 9.87 -0.53 19.97
C HIS A 364 9.72 -0.94 21.44
N LYS A 365 10.55 -0.33 22.29
CA LYS A 365 10.48 -0.44 23.75
C LYS A 365 10.32 0.95 24.36
N ASN A 366 9.89 1.02 25.63
CA ASN A 366 9.73 2.28 26.37
C ASN A 366 8.85 3.30 25.62
N ILE A 367 7.68 2.87 25.17
CA ILE A 367 6.85 3.63 24.24
C ILE A 367 5.97 4.66 24.98
N ARG A 368 5.99 5.90 24.51
CA ARG A 368 5.00 6.96 24.73
C ARG A 368 4.10 6.97 23.50
N TRP A 369 2.97 6.31 23.56
CA TRP A 369 2.16 5.98 22.40
C TRP A 369 1.10 7.04 22.13
N ILE A 370 1.12 7.68 20.96
CA ILE A 370 0.05 8.57 20.49
C ILE A 370 -0.87 7.75 19.58
N CYS A 371 -2.15 7.63 19.95
CA CYS A 371 -3.14 6.85 19.24
C CYS A 371 -4.50 7.55 19.19
N GLY A 372 -5.40 7.04 18.35
CA GLY A 372 -6.77 7.53 18.25
C GLY A 372 -7.13 8.07 16.87
N GLY A 373 -8.37 8.49 16.74
CA GLY A 373 -9.08 8.81 15.52
C GLY A 373 -10.39 8.04 15.45
N GLN A 374 -10.95 7.90 14.26
CA GLN A 374 -12.16 7.12 14.02
C GLN A 374 -11.85 5.61 13.99
N GLN A 375 -12.42 4.86 14.93
CA GLN A 375 -12.21 3.43 15.04
C GLN A 375 -12.84 2.68 13.86
N LYS A 376 -12.24 1.53 13.53
CA LYS A 376 -12.83 0.53 12.65
C LYS A 376 -13.55 -0.55 13.48
N ASP A 377 -14.35 -1.38 12.81
CA ASP A 377 -15.05 -2.50 13.46
C ASP A 377 -14.09 -3.38 14.29
N GLY A 378 -14.52 -3.73 15.49
CA GLY A 378 -13.76 -4.55 16.44
C GLY A 378 -12.92 -3.77 17.44
N GLY A 379 -12.86 -2.43 17.37
CA GLY A 379 -12.18 -1.57 18.33
C GLY A 379 -10.68 -1.87 18.52
N LEU A 380 -10.09 -1.36 19.61
CA LEU A 380 -8.65 -1.43 19.89
C LEU A 380 -8.25 -2.48 20.93
N SER A 381 -9.17 -3.23 21.51
CA SER A 381 -8.90 -4.17 22.63
C SER A 381 -7.84 -5.25 22.31
N LYS A 382 -7.70 -5.63 21.05
CA LYS A 382 -6.65 -6.59 20.62
C LYS A 382 -5.23 -6.08 20.86
N LEU A 383 -5.03 -4.76 20.90
CA LEU A 383 -3.72 -4.14 21.15
C LEU A 383 -3.19 -4.43 22.55
N ASN A 384 -4.07 -4.79 23.49
CA ASN A 384 -3.68 -5.09 24.88
C ASN A 384 -2.65 -6.22 25.00
N SER A 385 -2.55 -7.08 23.99
CA SER A 385 -1.52 -8.14 23.93
C SER A 385 -0.10 -7.62 23.70
N VAL A 386 0.06 -6.39 23.20
CA VAL A 386 1.37 -5.77 22.85
C VAL A 386 1.65 -4.48 23.63
N THR A 387 0.79 -4.08 24.56
CA THR A 387 0.98 -2.84 25.36
C THR A 387 2.02 -2.96 26.46
N GLN A 388 2.66 -4.09 26.64
CA GLN A 388 3.67 -4.30 27.70
C GLN A 388 4.87 -3.33 27.61
N SER A 389 5.22 -2.90 26.39
CA SER A 389 6.27 -1.89 26.14
C SER A 389 5.76 -0.45 26.22
N VAL A 390 4.45 -0.24 26.41
CA VAL A 390 3.81 1.09 26.46
C VAL A 390 3.82 1.62 27.88
N LYS A 391 4.57 2.69 28.13
CA LYS A 391 4.57 3.39 29.42
C LYS A 391 3.29 4.20 29.63
N ARG A 392 2.79 4.83 28.58
CA ARG A 392 1.55 5.63 28.59
C ARG A 392 1.03 5.85 27.16
N ALA A 393 -0.28 5.84 26.98
CA ALA A 393 -0.94 6.20 25.74
C ALA A 393 -1.58 7.61 25.82
N TYR A 394 -1.39 8.41 24.77
CA TYR A 394 -1.90 9.77 24.60
C TYR A 394 -2.94 9.73 23.48
N ILE A 395 -4.20 9.92 23.81
CA ILE A 395 -5.30 9.62 22.90
C ILE A 395 -5.82 10.89 22.27
N ILE A 396 -5.91 10.89 20.94
CA ILE A 396 -6.44 11.98 20.13
C ILE A 396 -7.76 11.58 19.45
N GLY A 397 -8.48 12.55 18.95
CA GLY A 397 -9.70 12.34 18.14
C GLY A 397 -10.99 12.34 18.95
N LEU A 398 -12.10 12.29 18.21
CA LEU A 398 -13.45 12.39 18.77
C LEU A 398 -13.85 11.18 19.64
N GLU A 399 -13.27 10.01 19.36
CA GLU A 399 -13.57 8.76 20.09
C GLU A 399 -12.60 8.49 21.26
N ALA A 400 -11.83 9.49 21.71
CA ALA A 400 -10.77 9.31 22.69
C ALA A 400 -11.21 8.64 24.00
N GLU A 401 -12.39 8.96 24.53
CA GLU A 401 -12.92 8.32 25.72
C GLU A 401 -13.25 6.84 25.51
N ALA A 402 -13.86 6.50 24.38
CA ALA A 402 -14.19 5.12 24.05
C ALA A 402 -12.93 4.27 23.88
N ILE A 403 -11.89 4.83 23.25
CA ILE A 403 -10.58 4.20 23.08
C ILE A 403 -9.91 4.00 24.44
N SER A 404 -9.92 5.01 25.31
CA SER A 404 -9.31 4.93 26.64
C SER A 404 -9.85 3.78 27.48
N ARG A 405 -11.16 3.49 27.39
CA ARG A 405 -11.81 2.38 28.11
C ARG A 405 -11.42 1.00 27.60
N GLN A 406 -10.89 0.88 26.37
CA GLN A 406 -10.51 -0.39 25.75
C GLN A 406 -9.06 -0.80 26.05
N LEU A 407 -8.22 0.15 26.47
CA LEU A 407 -6.78 -0.07 26.64
C LEU A 407 -6.43 -0.41 28.09
N ASN A 408 -5.55 -1.38 28.30
CA ASN A 408 -5.08 -1.83 29.62
C ASN A 408 -3.86 -1.04 30.14
N CYS A 409 -3.30 -0.12 29.34
CA CYS A 409 -2.19 0.73 29.78
C CYS A 409 -2.68 2.06 30.34
N SER A 410 -1.79 2.78 31.02
CA SER A 410 -2.09 4.16 31.47
C SER A 410 -2.41 5.06 30.28
N THR A 411 -3.51 5.81 30.34
CA THR A 411 -4.00 6.67 29.26
C THR A 411 -4.12 8.13 29.69
N VAL A 412 -3.97 9.05 28.72
CA VAL A 412 -4.27 10.49 28.86
C VAL A 412 -5.06 10.92 27.63
N ILE A 413 -6.21 11.53 27.83
CA ILE A 413 -7.01 12.10 26.75
C ILE A 413 -6.47 13.48 26.42
N CYS A 414 -5.93 13.64 25.21
CA CYS A 414 -5.33 14.87 24.72
C CYS A 414 -6.21 15.62 23.72
N ASN A 415 -7.12 14.91 23.05
CA ASN A 415 -8.02 15.35 22.00
C ASN A 415 -7.34 15.79 20.69
N ASP A 416 -6.21 16.50 20.73
CA ASP A 416 -5.48 16.98 19.54
C ASP A 416 -3.99 16.58 19.56
N MET A 417 -3.36 16.64 18.39
CA MET A 417 -1.97 16.24 18.18
C MET A 417 -1.00 17.11 18.97
N LYS A 418 -1.24 18.42 19.04
CA LYS A 418 -0.37 19.36 19.74
C LYS A 418 -0.24 18.98 21.21
N LYS A 419 -1.37 18.80 21.91
CA LYS A 419 -1.38 18.44 23.33
C LYS A 419 -0.78 17.05 23.57
N ALA A 420 -1.04 16.09 22.63
CA ALA A 420 -0.47 14.75 22.73
C ALA A 420 1.05 14.77 22.64
N VAL A 421 1.65 15.50 21.69
CA VAL A 421 3.09 15.64 21.56
C VAL A 421 3.71 16.40 22.74
N GLU A 422 3.10 17.50 23.16
CA GLU A 422 3.57 18.29 24.32
C GLU A 422 3.59 17.44 25.61
N GLN A 423 2.48 16.72 25.89
CA GLN A 423 2.38 15.89 27.09
C GLN A 423 3.30 14.66 27.02
N ALA A 424 3.36 13.98 25.88
CA ALA A 424 4.25 12.85 25.69
C ALA A 424 5.71 13.25 25.86
N THR A 425 6.11 14.42 25.36
CA THR A 425 7.49 14.94 25.50
C THR A 425 7.80 15.33 26.95
N LYS A 426 6.85 15.92 27.67
CA LYS A 426 6.99 16.26 29.10
C LYS A 426 7.17 15.03 29.98
N ASP A 427 6.45 13.94 29.66
CA ASP A 427 6.49 12.69 30.42
C ASP A 427 7.66 11.78 30.04
N ALA A 428 8.34 12.05 28.92
CA ALA A 428 9.39 11.20 28.38
C ALA A 428 10.74 11.40 29.09
N SER A 429 11.50 10.33 29.17
CA SER A 429 12.89 10.28 29.62
C SER A 429 13.81 9.85 28.47
N ALA A 430 15.12 9.97 28.67
CA ALA A 430 16.09 9.38 27.71
C ALA A 430 15.77 7.90 27.49
N ASP A 431 15.99 7.42 26.27
CA ASP A 431 15.66 6.08 25.76
C ASP A 431 14.17 5.79 25.56
N ASP A 432 13.26 6.76 25.79
CA ASP A 432 11.87 6.63 25.43
C ASP A 432 11.65 6.87 23.92
N VAL A 433 10.65 6.19 23.37
CA VAL A 433 10.18 6.37 22.00
C VAL A 433 8.79 7.02 22.02
N ILE A 434 8.67 8.24 21.50
CA ILE A 434 7.36 8.87 21.24
C ILE A 434 6.91 8.39 19.86
N LEU A 435 5.91 7.51 19.85
CA LEU A 435 5.43 6.81 18.68
C LEU A 435 4.00 7.27 18.33
N LEU A 436 3.82 7.86 17.16
CA LEU A 436 2.50 8.00 16.54
C LEU A 436 2.17 6.70 15.79
N ALA A 437 1.23 5.91 16.31
CA ALA A 437 0.68 4.72 15.67
C ALA A 437 -0.82 4.65 15.97
N PRO A 438 -1.66 5.34 15.18
CA PRO A 438 -3.03 5.69 15.57
C PRO A 438 -3.98 4.53 15.81
N ALA A 439 -3.80 3.39 15.15
CA ALA A 439 -4.72 2.24 15.13
C ALA A 439 -6.14 2.54 14.60
N ALA A 440 -6.37 3.77 14.14
CA ALA A 440 -7.65 4.31 13.68
C ALA A 440 -7.47 5.20 12.46
N SER A 441 -8.53 5.40 11.69
CA SER A 441 -8.50 6.34 10.56
C SER A 441 -8.41 7.79 11.05
N SER A 442 -8.06 8.72 10.15
CA SER A 442 -7.81 10.13 10.52
C SER A 442 -9.00 11.06 10.25
N PHE A 443 -10.05 10.55 9.63
CA PHE A 443 -11.12 11.35 9.03
C PHE A 443 -12.00 12.15 10.01
N ASP A 444 -11.81 11.96 11.31
CA ASP A 444 -12.45 12.76 12.35
C ASP A 444 -11.77 14.11 12.58
N GLN A 445 -10.47 14.25 12.24
CA GLN A 445 -9.69 15.47 12.48
C GLN A 445 -8.85 15.91 11.27
N TYR A 446 -8.64 15.06 10.26
CA TYR A 446 -7.77 15.30 9.11
C TYR A 446 -8.37 14.71 7.84
N ASP A 447 -8.06 15.29 6.68
CA ASP A 447 -8.54 14.81 5.38
C ASP A 447 -7.95 13.43 5.01
N ASN A 448 -6.74 13.13 5.50
CA ASN A 448 -6.02 11.89 5.23
C ASN A 448 -5.00 11.60 6.34
N PHE A 449 -4.34 10.45 6.27
CA PHE A 449 -3.31 10.07 7.25
C PHE A 449 -2.00 10.85 7.05
N GLU A 450 -1.74 11.35 5.85
CA GLU A 450 -0.59 12.18 5.53
C GLU A 450 -0.66 13.48 6.32
N ASP A 451 -1.78 14.19 6.29
CA ASP A 451 -1.99 15.45 7.03
C ASP A 451 -1.84 15.25 8.54
N ARG A 452 -2.37 14.14 9.08
CA ARG A 452 -2.14 13.78 10.50
C ARG A 452 -0.67 13.54 10.80
N GLY A 453 0.05 12.90 9.90
CA GLY A 453 1.48 12.65 10.05
C GLY A 453 2.32 13.90 9.91
N ASP A 454 1.94 14.83 9.04
CA ASP A 454 2.61 16.12 8.87
C ASP A 454 2.39 17.03 10.08
N ASP A 455 1.19 17.02 10.66
CA ASP A 455 0.93 17.73 11.92
C ASP A 455 1.82 17.17 13.06
N PHE A 456 1.93 15.85 13.20
CA PHE A 456 2.86 15.26 14.17
C PHE A 456 4.29 15.77 13.98
N VAL A 457 4.81 15.78 12.73
CA VAL A 457 6.15 16.29 12.41
C VAL A 457 6.29 17.77 12.79
N SER A 458 5.29 18.57 12.51
CA SER A 458 5.24 19.99 12.84
C SER A 458 5.28 20.22 14.35
N GLN A 459 4.47 19.49 15.13
CA GLN A 459 4.45 19.61 16.58
C GLN A 459 5.75 19.14 17.23
N VAL A 460 6.38 18.06 16.71
CA VAL A 460 7.70 17.60 17.18
C VAL A 460 8.76 18.69 16.97
N LYS A 461 8.85 19.29 15.78
CA LYS A 461 9.78 20.38 15.50
C LYS A 461 9.57 21.55 16.46
N ARG A 462 8.32 21.96 16.66
CA ARG A 462 7.95 23.05 17.55
C ARG A 462 8.39 22.80 18.99
N VAL A 463 8.16 21.62 19.55
CA VAL A 463 8.57 21.28 20.92
C VAL A 463 10.09 21.30 21.07
N ILE A 464 10.83 20.81 20.09
CA ILE A 464 12.30 20.86 20.06
C ILE A 464 12.79 22.31 20.04
N GLU A 465 12.24 23.16 19.18
CA GLU A 465 12.61 24.59 19.09
C GLU A 465 12.36 25.36 20.38
N ILE A 466 11.20 25.16 21.01
CA ILE A 466 10.87 25.78 22.30
C ILE A 466 11.88 25.36 23.36
N SER A 467 12.17 24.06 23.45
CA SER A 467 13.13 23.53 24.44
C SER A 467 14.57 24.03 24.22
N GLN A 468 14.97 24.31 22.99
CA GLN A 468 16.28 24.87 22.68
C GLN A 468 16.38 26.35 23.10
N LYS A 469 15.32 27.13 22.86
CA LYS A 469 15.24 28.54 23.26
C LYS A 469 15.27 28.70 24.78
N THR A 470 14.58 27.86 25.53
CA THR A 470 14.51 27.90 27.00
C THR A 470 15.86 27.54 27.65
N ASN A 471 16.73 26.76 26.97
CA ASN A 471 18.07 26.41 27.47
C ASN A 471 19.15 27.44 27.07
N SER A 472 18.80 28.44 26.25
CA SER A 472 19.69 29.50 25.78
C SER A 472 19.50 30.83 26.53
N THR A 473 18.52 30.88 27.41
CA THR A 473 18.22 31.95 28.40
C THR A 473 18.60 31.49 29.79
#